data_a3c9683e2b99244a2e0423b0c5a2bd69
#
_entry.id   a3c9683e2b99244a2e0423b0c5a2bd69
#
_cell.length_a   1.000
_cell.length_b   1.000
_cell.length_c   1.000
_cell.angle_alpha   90.00
_cell.angle_beta   90.00
_cell.angle_gamma   90.00
#
_symmetry.space_group_name_H-M   'P 1'
#
loop_
_entity.id
_entity.type
_entity.pdbx_description
1 polymer ?
#
loop_
_entity_poly.entity_id
_entity_poly.type
_entity_poly.pdbx_seq_one_letter_code
_entity_poly.pdbx_strand_id
1 'polypeptide(L)'
;MTSIRAWRTAVAGLLLLVLATAGTPAVAGEEASGHRAHYCKRVDAYRIKTCATALLPAGPLGRQLGWELAQLAGAAATLTEAEVQAHFSAEFLSVVMPPEVVIQFFQQNLAERGPFSFVGFAYPPRARQALAILEGSTGERGALAIGVTSGRPALIEYLDLQAAPPVVVPKGRHSGWFDIGGRRLFLRCVGHGSPTVVFESHVSHDWFALQNQVARFTRVCSWDHPSGPWSRSDPATGPRTARDIVADLHTLLRVARVPGPYVLAGHSNRGLFSLLYASTYPRQVAGLVLIDAVHPAYRKRTLAMFKPLLPPEVWEAFRQQTMAVPHRLIDPKQLDIWTSERQTRVALSRSPLRPMPLVVLTRGHPDVPGGPFVEQQEALWLQLQRELAQLVPGSRHVITQSGHNIPDEQPELVLDAIRDVVLAVRAGDLVPH
;
A
#
# COMPACT_ATOMS: atom_id res chain seq x y z
N MET A 1 -3.07 5.73 -39.68
CA MET A 1 -2.74 4.60 -38.79
C MET A 1 -1.73 4.95 -37.70
N THR A 2 -1.06 6.09 -37.76
CA THR A 2 -0.05 6.54 -36.77
C THR A 2 -0.64 7.22 -35.53
N SER A 3 -1.89 7.70 -35.56
CA SER A 3 -2.52 8.39 -34.41
C SER A 3 -3.05 7.47 -33.33
N ILE A 4 -3.49 6.26 -33.66
CA ILE A 4 -4.09 5.30 -32.70
C ILE A 4 -3.04 4.69 -31.74
N ARG A 5 -1.79 4.51 -32.21
CA ARG A 5 -0.70 4.02 -31.35
C ARG A 5 -0.28 5.05 -30.30
N ALA A 6 -0.20 6.32 -30.67
CA ALA A 6 0.14 7.41 -29.73
C ALA A 6 -0.94 7.58 -28.64
N TRP A 7 -2.23 7.40 -28.99
CA TRP A 7 -3.33 7.45 -28.04
C TRP A 7 -3.40 6.24 -27.10
N ARG A 8 -3.04 5.04 -27.57
CA ARG A 8 -2.95 3.86 -26.71
C ARG A 8 -1.90 4.01 -25.63
N THR A 9 -0.76 4.64 -25.96
CA THR A 9 0.30 4.90 -24.98
C THR A 9 -0.11 5.99 -23.98
N ALA A 10 -0.82 7.03 -24.42
CA ALA A 10 -1.31 8.09 -23.54
C ALA A 10 -2.42 7.62 -22.58
N VAL A 11 -3.35 6.76 -23.06
CA VAL A 11 -4.43 6.21 -22.22
C VAL A 11 -3.90 5.15 -21.24
N ALA A 12 -2.91 4.34 -21.66
CA ALA A 12 -2.23 3.41 -20.75
C ALA A 12 -1.45 4.16 -19.66
N GLY A 13 -0.81 5.28 -19.99
CA GLY A 13 -0.15 6.17 -19.03
C GLY A 13 -1.11 6.77 -18.00
N LEU A 14 -2.32 7.12 -18.42
CA LEU A 14 -3.32 7.76 -17.57
C LEU A 14 -3.91 6.82 -16.48
N LEU A 15 -3.88 5.51 -16.69
CA LEU A 15 -4.45 4.51 -15.76
C LEU A 15 -3.40 3.74 -14.97
N LEU A 16 -2.17 3.64 -15.46
CA LEU A 16 -1.04 3.06 -14.72
C LEU A 16 -0.61 3.91 -13.52
N LEU A 17 -0.97 5.19 -13.49
CA LEU A 17 -0.59 6.15 -12.45
C LEU A 17 -1.34 6.01 -11.13
N VAL A 18 -2.39 5.24 -11.05
CA VAL A 18 -3.02 4.90 -9.76
C VAL A 18 -2.29 3.73 -9.06
N LEU A 19 -1.36 3.06 -9.75
CA LEU A 19 -0.66 1.87 -9.25
C LEU A 19 0.86 2.04 -9.09
N ALA A 20 1.45 3.11 -9.61
CA ALA A 20 2.90 3.28 -9.64
C ALA A 20 3.35 4.57 -8.93
N THR A 21 3.23 4.63 -7.63
CA THR A 21 3.95 5.61 -6.82
C THR A 21 4.50 4.96 -5.57
N ALA A 22 5.61 4.28 -5.72
CA ALA A 22 6.54 4.01 -4.64
C ALA A 22 7.95 4.39 -5.11
N GLY A 23 8.10 5.64 -5.51
CA GLY A 23 9.40 6.29 -5.64
C GLY A 23 9.64 7.10 -4.38
N THR A 24 10.26 6.51 -3.36
CA THR A 24 10.74 7.26 -2.21
C THR A 24 11.98 8.05 -2.60
N PRO A 25 12.06 9.36 -2.27
CA PRO A 25 13.34 10.05 -2.29
C PRO A 25 14.24 9.45 -1.21
N ALA A 26 15.51 9.19 -1.58
CA ALA A 26 16.56 8.77 -0.67
C ALA A 26 16.70 9.81 0.45
N VAL A 27 16.39 9.42 1.68
CA VAL A 27 16.82 10.16 2.87
C VAL A 27 18.29 9.83 3.06
N ALA A 28 19.13 10.84 2.90
CA ALA A 28 20.57 10.77 3.10
C ALA A 28 20.91 10.36 4.54
N GLY A 29 21.89 9.49 4.60
CA GLY A 29 22.74 8.95 5.62
C GLY A 29 22.63 9.38 7.08
N GLU A 30 22.59 8.33 7.93
CA GLU A 30 23.26 8.35 9.22
C GLU A 30 23.83 6.97 9.56
N GLU A 31 25.12 6.97 9.78
CA GLU A 31 26.06 6.00 10.39
C GLU A 31 25.81 4.48 10.25
N ALA A 32 26.54 3.89 9.33
CA ALA A 32 26.47 2.47 8.94
C ALA A 32 27.00 1.45 9.98
N SER A 33 27.70 1.83 11.05
CA SER A 33 28.36 0.87 11.97
C SER A 33 27.50 0.36 13.12
N GLY A 34 26.53 1.16 13.59
CA GLY A 34 25.61 0.78 14.68
C GLY A 34 24.43 -0.09 14.25
N HIS A 35 24.06 -0.07 12.97
CA HIS A 35 22.84 -0.71 12.46
C HIS A 35 22.97 -2.22 12.23
N ARG A 36 24.17 -2.75 11.91
CA ARG A 36 24.39 -4.19 11.69
C ARG A 36 24.04 -5.05 12.91
N ALA A 37 24.53 -4.68 14.09
CA ALA A 37 24.30 -5.45 15.31
C ALA A 37 22.82 -5.40 15.78
N HIS A 38 22.14 -4.26 15.57
CA HIS A 38 20.74 -4.12 15.93
C HIS A 38 19.79 -4.85 14.98
N TYR A 39 20.09 -4.90 13.69
CA TYR A 39 19.28 -5.59 12.71
C TYR A 39 19.34 -7.10 12.91
N CYS A 40 20.52 -7.65 13.07
CA CYS A 40 20.69 -9.09 13.31
C CYS A 40 20.04 -9.55 14.62
N LYS A 41 20.15 -8.80 15.72
CA LYS A 41 19.47 -9.11 17.00
C LYS A 41 17.93 -9.05 16.89
N ARG A 42 17.37 -8.22 16.01
CA ARG A 42 15.92 -8.13 15.81
C ARG A 42 15.36 -9.23 14.89
N VAL A 43 16.17 -9.70 13.96
CA VAL A 43 15.85 -10.87 13.11
C VAL A 43 15.85 -12.13 13.96
N ASP A 44 16.76 -12.27 14.92
CA ASP A 44 16.80 -13.36 15.90
C ASP A 44 15.51 -13.44 16.75
N ALA A 45 14.83 -12.31 17.01
CA ALA A 45 13.55 -12.31 17.72
C ALA A 45 12.42 -13.03 16.95
N TYR A 46 12.58 -13.27 15.66
CA TYR A 46 11.69 -14.12 14.84
C TYR A 46 12.13 -15.59 14.80
N ARG A 47 13.10 -16.03 15.64
CA ARG A 47 13.73 -17.36 15.60
C ARG A 47 14.43 -17.68 14.27
N ILE A 48 14.88 -16.68 13.55
CA ILE A 48 15.76 -16.86 12.40
C ILE A 48 17.18 -16.91 12.99
N LYS A 49 17.79 -18.09 12.97
CA LYS A 49 19.14 -18.27 13.49
C LYS A 49 20.12 -17.40 12.70
N THR A 50 20.71 -16.43 13.36
CA THR A 50 21.83 -15.54 12.96
C THR A 50 21.94 -15.12 11.48
N CYS A 51 22.19 -13.83 11.23
CA CYS A 51 22.34 -13.26 9.88
C CYS A 51 23.40 -13.95 9.00
N ALA A 52 24.41 -14.56 9.61
CA ALA A 52 25.44 -15.31 8.90
C ALA A 52 25.03 -16.73 8.45
N THR A 53 23.83 -17.20 8.86
CA THR A 53 23.33 -18.56 8.60
C THR A 53 21.85 -18.58 8.22
N ALA A 54 21.30 -17.47 7.71
CA ALA A 54 19.95 -17.47 7.15
C ALA A 54 19.93 -18.40 5.93
N LEU A 55 19.47 -19.64 6.15
CA LEU A 55 19.34 -20.63 5.09
C LEU A 55 18.09 -20.30 4.27
N LEU A 56 18.22 -20.45 2.96
CA LEU A 56 17.06 -20.38 2.08
C LEU A 56 16.03 -21.44 2.48
N PRO A 57 14.73 -21.17 2.34
CA PRO A 57 13.70 -22.15 2.63
C PRO A 57 13.93 -23.43 1.81
N ALA A 58 13.71 -24.59 2.39
CA ALA A 58 13.72 -25.82 1.63
C ALA A 58 12.58 -25.82 0.58
N GLY A 59 12.81 -26.47 -0.57
CA GLY A 59 11.79 -26.68 -1.60
C GLY A 59 11.74 -25.59 -2.69
N PRO A 60 10.58 -25.46 -3.37
CA PRO A 60 10.48 -24.66 -4.59
C PRO A 60 10.79 -23.17 -4.39
N LEU A 61 10.27 -22.56 -3.34
CA LEU A 61 10.52 -21.14 -3.03
C LEU A 61 12.01 -20.87 -2.87
N GLY A 62 12.71 -21.70 -2.09
CA GLY A 62 14.15 -21.48 -1.86
C GLY A 62 15.00 -21.70 -3.10
N ARG A 63 14.61 -22.61 -3.99
CA ARG A 63 15.31 -22.78 -5.28
C ARG A 63 15.16 -21.54 -6.17
N GLN A 64 13.95 -21.01 -6.31
CA GLN A 64 13.71 -19.83 -7.13
C GLN A 64 14.33 -18.58 -6.52
N LEU A 65 14.21 -18.40 -5.21
CA LEU A 65 14.91 -17.30 -4.51
C LEU A 65 16.44 -17.40 -4.67
N GLY A 66 16.99 -18.62 -4.57
CA GLY A 66 18.43 -18.85 -4.79
C GLY A 66 18.88 -18.46 -6.20
N TRP A 67 18.05 -18.72 -7.21
CA TRP A 67 18.32 -18.30 -8.58
C TRP A 67 18.27 -16.76 -8.71
N GLU A 68 17.24 -16.09 -8.18
CA GLU A 68 17.15 -14.60 -8.19
C GLU A 68 18.33 -13.95 -7.50
N LEU A 69 18.73 -14.50 -6.33
CA LEU A 69 19.89 -14.00 -5.58
C LEU A 69 21.19 -14.13 -6.37
N ALA A 70 21.37 -15.21 -7.13
CA ALA A 70 22.51 -15.38 -8.01
C ALA A 70 22.56 -14.31 -9.11
N GLN A 71 21.39 -13.96 -9.69
CA GLN A 71 21.32 -12.88 -10.68
C GLN A 71 21.76 -11.54 -10.06
N LEU A 72 21.26 -11.20 -8.90
CA LEU A 72 21.60 -9.96 -8.17
C LEU A 72 23.01 -9.95 -7.59
N ALA A 73 23.63 -11.11 -7.42
CA ALA A 73 25.05 -11.23 -7.02
C ALA A 73 26.05 -11.11 -8.18
N GLY A 74 25.59 -11.09 -9.45
CA GLY A 74 26.45 -10.89 -10.61
C GLY A 74 26.10 -11.72 -11.84
N ALA A 75 25.36 -12.83 -11.72
CA ALA A 75 25.05 -13.72 -12.85
C ALA A 75 24.20 -13.05 -13.94
N ALA A 76 23.44 -11.99 -13.62
CA ALA A 76 22.59 -11.28 -14.58
C ALA A 76 23.35 -10.67 -15.78
N ALA A 77 24.65 -10.52 -15.72
CA ALA A 77 25.47 -10.00 -16.83
C ALA A 77 25.35 -10.87 -18.10
N THR A 78 25.09 -12.17 -17.94
CA THR A 78 24.95 -13.16 -19.05
C THR A 78 23.55 -13.79 -19.11
N LEU A 79 22.58 -13.25 -18.40
CA LEU A 79 21.23 -13.79 -18.34
C LEU A 79 20.55 -13.76 -19.71
N THR A 80 19.96 -14.89 -20.10
CA THR A 80 19.27 -15.09 -21.37
C THR A 80 17.75 -15.19 -21.20
N GLU A 81 17.01 -14.91 -22.27
CA GLU A 81 15.54 -15.08 -22.28
C GLU A 81 15.12 -16.53 -21.99
N ALA A 82 15.88 -17.52 -22.48
CA ALA A 82 15.60 -18.94 -22.25
C ALA A 82 15.69 -19.29 -20.75
N GLU A 83 16.67 -18.73 -20.03
CA GLU A 83 16.80 -18.89 -18.58
C GLU A 83 15.64 -18.20 -17.84
N VAL A 84 15.26 -17.00 -18.25
CA VAL A 84 14.09 -16.31 -17.69
C VAL A 84 12.82 -17.14 -17.90
N GLN A 85 12.59 -17.68 -19.10
CA GLN A 85 11.44 -18.54 -19.40
C GLN A 85 11.43 -19.84 -18.59
N ALA A 86 12.60 -20.37 -18.22
CA ALA A 86 12.72 -21.58 -17.39
C ALA A 86 12.37 -21.33 -15.92
N HIS A 87 12.47 -20.09 -15.43
CA HIS A 87 12.27 -19.73 -14.05
C HIS A 87 10.95 -18.99 -13.77
N PHE A 88 10.43 -18.25 -14.73
CA PHE A 88 9.19 -17.46 -14.58
C PHE A 88 7.98 -18.16 -15.19
N SER A 89 6.81 -17.93 -14.60
CA SER A 89 5.55 -18.44 -15.17
C SER A 89 5.22 -17.69 -16.48
N ALA A 90 4.65 -18.41 -17.45
CA ALA A 90 4.22 -17.81 -18.71
C ALA A 90 3.19 -16.69 -18.49
N GLU A 91 2.35 -16.83 -17.47
CA GLU A 91 1.36 -15.79 -17.09
C GLU A 91 2.07 -14.52 -16.61
N PHE A 92 3.12 -14.62 -15.78
CA PHE A 92 3.91 -13.46 -15.35
C PHE A 92 4.59 -12.76 -16.52
N LEU A 93 5.23 -13.54 -17.40
CA LEU A 93 5.94 -13.01 -18.57
C LEU A 93 5.01 -12.33 -19.61
N SER A 94 3.75 -12.77 -19.67
CA SER A 94 2.77 -12.16 -20.59
C SER A 94 2.02 -10.96 -19.99
N VAL A 95 1.85 -10.90 -18.68
CA VAL A 95 0.98 -9.91 -18.01
C VAL A 95 1.78 -8.80 -17.32
N VAL A 96 2.94 -9.15 -16.73
CA VAL A 96 3.70 -8.21 -15.88
C VAL A 96 4.96 -7.72 -16.58
N MET A 97 5.87 -8.61 -16.90
CA MET A 97 7.17 -8.28 -17.49
C MET A 97 7.55 -9.34 -18.53
N PRO A 98 7.69 -9.00 -19.80
CA PRO A 98 8.25 -9.93 -20.79
C PRO A 98 9.73 -10.22 -20.51
N PRO A 99 10.30 -11.31 -21.05
CA PRO A 99 11.64 -11.80 -20.68
C PRO A 99 12.73 -10.74 -20.75
N GLU A 100 12.73 -9.90 -21.79
CA GLU A 100 13.70 -8.82 -21.98
C GLU A 100 13.63 -7.76 -20.88
N VAL A 101 12.43 -7.49 -20.33
CA VAL A 101 12.24 -6.53 -19.23
C VAL A 101 12.70 -7.15 -17.91
N VAL A 102 12.51 -8.46 -17.71
CA VAL A 102 13.06 -9.17 -16.53
C VAL A 102 14.59 -9.12 -16.56
N ILE A 103 15.22 -9.34 -17.71
CA ILE A 103 16.68 -9.22 -17.87
C ILE A 103 17.13 -7.81 -17.50
N GLN A 104 16.49 -6.77 -18.05
CA GLN A 104 16.79 -5.37 -17.75
C GLN A 104 16.64 -5.07 -16.25
N PHE A 105 15.58 -5.58 -15.60
CA PHE A 105 15.37 -5.42 -14.16
C PHE A 105 16.58 -5.92 -13.35
N PHE A 106 17.08 -7.13 -13.61
CA PHE A 106 18.23 -7.65 -12.88
C PHE A 106 19.52 -6.90 -13.21
N GLN A 107 19.77 -6.61 -14.49
CA GLN A 107 20.99 -5.91 -14.94
C GLN A 107 21.04 -4.49 -14.42
N GLN A 108 19.94 -3.75 -14.45
CA GLN A 108 19.86 -2.38 -13.94
C GLN A 108 20.09 -2.35 -12.43
N ASN A 109 19.39 -3.19 -11.66
CA ASN A 109 19.60 -3.24 -10.21
C ASN A 109 21.04 -3.64 -9.84
N LEU A 110 21.62 -4.58 -10.58
CA LEU A 110 23.03 -4.97 -10.40
C LEU A 110 23.98 -3.81 -10.71
N ALA A 111 23.77 -3.04 -11.76
CA ALA A 111 24.60 -1.91 -12.15
C ALA A 111 24.48 -0.73 -11.18
N GLU A 112 23.27 -0.42 -10.70
CA GLU A 112 23.02 0.74 -9.86
C GLU A 112 23.43 0.52 -8.40
N ARG A 113 23.19 -0.69 -7.85
CA ARG A 113 23.29 -0.97 -6.41
C ARG A 113 24.00 -2.27 -6.07
N GLY A 114 24.27 -3.13 -7.05
CA GLY A 114 24.87 -4.46 -6.86
C GLY A 114 26.39 -4.44 -6.74
N PRO A 115 27.06 -5.57 -6.54
CA PRO A 115 26.39 -6.85 -6.28
C PRO A 115 25.71 -6.88 -4.91
N PHE A 116 24.61 -7.62 -4.83
CA PHE A 116 23.85 -7.78 -3.60
C PHE A 116 24.26 -9.05 -2.84
N SER A 117 24.26 -8.96 -1.51
CA SER A 117 24.39 -10.10 -0.61
C SER A 117 23.10 -10.33 0.17
N PHE A 118 22.75 -11.60 0.39
CA PHE A 118 21.56 -11.98 1.16
C PHE A 118 21.85 -11.81 2.67
N VAL A 119 21.00 -11.05 3.35
CA VAL A 119 21.11 -10.76 4.79
C VAL A 119 20.15 -11.61 5.63
N GLY A 120 18.96 -11.89 5.11
CA GLY A 120 17.93 -12.62 5.83
C GLY A 120 16.52 -12.33 5.30
N PHE A 121 15.52 -12.49 6.13
CA PHE A 121 14.12 -12.21 5.77
C PHE A 121 13.52 -11.11 6.65
N ALA A 122 12.65 -10.28 6.08
CA ALA A 122 11.92 -9.25 6.82
C ALA A 122 10.95 -9.85 7.85
N TYR A 123 10.44 -11.05 7.57
CA TYR A 123 9.56 -11.88 8.41
C TYR A 123 9.68 -13.35 7.94
N PRO A 124 9.23 -14.35 8.75
CA PRO A 124 9.36 -15.75 8.37
C PRO A 124 8.73 -16.04 7.01
N PRO A 125 9.48 -16.71 6.08
CA PRO A 125 8.95 -17.09 4.78
C PRO A 125 7.69 -17.94 4.88
N ARG A 126 6.76 -17.75 3.95
CA ARG A 126 5.60 -18.63 3.76
C ARG A 126 5.93 -19.73 2.75
N ALA A 127 5.02 -20.67 2.57
CA ALA A 127 5.26 -21.79 1.65
C ALA A 127 5.60 -21.36 0.21
N ARG A 128 5.04 -20.21 -0.23
CA ARG A 128 5.18 -19.73 -1.62
C ARG A 128 5.58 -18.27 -1.75
N GLN A 129 5.89 -17.59 -0.67
CA GLN A 129 6.23 -16.17 -0.67
C GLN A 129 7.30 -15.85 0.35
N ALA A 130 8.19 -14.93 0.00
CA ALA A 130 9.19 -14.39 0.92
C ALA A 130 9.46 -12.92 0.62
N LEU A 131 9.93 -12.20 1.64
CA LEU A 131 10.54 -10.88 1.53
C LEU A 131 11.97 -11.00 2.04
N ALA A 132 12.91 -11.15 1.11
CA ALA A 132 14.33 -11.31 1.38
C ALA A 132 14.98 -9.93 1.54
N ILE A 133 15.80 -9.76 2.57
CA ILE A 133 16.59 -8.55 2.78
C ILE A 133 17.96 -8.74 2.16
N LEU A 134 18.35 -7.77 1.37
CA LEU A 134 19.60 -7.72 0.64
C LEU A 134 20.44 -6.51 1.11
N GLU A 135 21.75 -6.62 0.99
CA GLU A 135 22.68 -5.50 1.19
C GLU A 135 23.46 -5.31 -0.11
N GLY A 136 23.38 -4.13 -0.70
CA GLY A 136 24.11 -3.74 -1.90
C GLY A 136 25.58 -3.39 -1.62
N SER A 137 26.34 -3.12 -2.67
CA SER A 137 27.79 -2.83 -2.59
C SER A 137 28.12 -1.59 -1.78
N THR A 138 27.20 -0.61 -1.71
CA THR A 138 27.36 0.62 -0.93
C THR A 138 26.88 0.50 0.51
N GLY A 139 26.38 -0.69 0.91
CA GLY A 139 25.83 -0.94 2.25
C GLY A 139 24.36 -0.57 2.41
N GLU A 140 23.72 -0.07 1.36
CA GLU A 140 22.27 0.17 1.35
C GLU A 140 21.50 -1.15 1.38
N ARG A 141 20.30 -1.12 1.95
CA ARG A 141 19.47 -2.32 2.05
C ARG A 141 18.27 -2.25 1.13
N GLY A 142 18.13 -3.31 0.33
CA GLY A 142 16.96 -3.61 -0.46
C GLY A 142 16.15 -4.76 0.14
N ALA A 143 14.90 -4.88 -0.28
CA ALA A 143 14.06 -6.04 -0.01
C ALA A 143 13.54 -6.60 -1.33
N LEU A 144 13.88 -7.87 -1.58
CA LEU A 144 13.41 -8.64 -2.74
C LEU A 144 12.16 -9.42 -2.34
N ALA A 145 11.05 -9.07 -2.95
CA ALA A 145 9.79 -9.77 -2.79
C ALA A 145 9.63 -10.83 -3.87
N ILE A 146 9.47 -12.08 -3.46
CA ILE A 146 9.27 -13.22 -4.37
C ILE A 146 7.96 -13.95 -4.06
N GLY A 147 7.26 -14.38 -5.12
CA GLY A 147 6.15 -15.32 -5.07
C GLY A 147 6.30 -16.41 -6.11
N VAL A 148 5.92 -17.66 -5.77
CA VAL A 148 6.01 -18.80 -6.68
C VAL A 148 4.66 -19.50 -6.84
N THR A 149 4.42 -20.06 -8.03
CA THR A 149 3.21 -20.84 -8.36
C THR A 149 3.07 -22.09 -7.50
N SER A 150 1.86 -22.63 -7.44
CA SER A 150 1.59 -23.94 -6.79
C SER A 150 1.92 -25.14 -7.70
N GLY A 151 2.31 -24.90 -8.96
CA GLY A 151 2.59 -25.94 -9.95
C GLY A 151 3.87 -26.74 -9.69
N ARG A 152 4.13 -27.72 -10.56
CA ARG A 152 5.38 -28.48 -10.59
C ARG A 152 5.91 -28.53 -12.03
N PRO A 153 7.03 -27.85 -12.34
CA PRO A 153 7.83 -27.05 -11.42
C PRO A 153 7.09 -25.79 -10.91
N ALA A 154 7.41 -25.33 -9.69
CA ALA A 154 6.96 -24.04 -9.21
C ALA A 154 7.83 -22.95 -9.83
N LEU A 155 7.19 -21.98 -10.49
CA LEU A 155 7.82 -20.90 -11.23
C LEU A 155 7.56 -19.58 -10.53
N ILE A 156 8.40 -18.57 -10.76
CA ILE A 156 8.25 -17.23 -10.21
C ILE A 156 7.00 -16.59 -10.83
N GLU A 157 6.11 -16.08 -9.98
CA GLU A 157 4.89 -15.36 -10.36
C GLU A 157 4.79 -13.96 -9.72
N TYR A 158 5.78 -13.58 -8.92
CA TYR A 158 5.91 -12.25 -8.33
C TYR A 158 7.39 -11.91 -8.14
N LEU A 159 7.77 -10.72 -8.60
CA LEU A 159 9.12 -10.17 -8.47
C LEU A 159 9.02 -8.66 -8.23
N ASP A 160 9.64 -8.17 -7.16
CA ASP A 160 9.77 -6.74 -6.88
C ASP A 160 10.96 -6.50 -5.96
N LEU A 161 11.72 -5.42 -6.20
CA LEU A 161 12.87 -5.03 -5.40
C LEU A 161 12.79 -3.54 -5.05
N GLN A 162 12.57 -3.26 -3.79
CA GLN A 162 12.47 -1.89 -3.25
C GLN A 162 13.43 -1.68 -2.09
N ALA A 163 13.45 -0.46 -1.51
CA ALA A 163 14.15 -0.21 -0.26
C ALA A 163 13.62 -1.13 0.85
N ALA A 164 14.52 -1.64 1.69
CA ALA A 164 14.12 -2.55 2.75
C ALA A 164 13.23 -1.84 3.78
N PRO A 165 12.05 -2.41 4.11
CA PRO A 165 11.20 -1.84 5.14
C PRO A 165 11.89 -1.91 6.50
N PRO A 166 11.58 -0.99 7.43
CA PRO A 166 12.10 -1.05 8.78
C PRO A 166 11.64 -2.35 9.45
N VAL A 167 12.58 -3.04 10.09
CA VAL A 167 12.26 -4.24 10.87
C VAL A 167 11.50 -3.85 12.12
N VAL A 168 10.25 -4.31 12.22
CA VAL A 168 9.37 -4.02 13.34
C VAL A 168 9.15 -5.27 14.16
N VAL A 169 9.64 -5.27 15.40
CA VAL A 169 9.28 -6.28 16.38
C VAL A 169 7.98 -5.84 17.05
N PRO A 170 6.89 -6.60 16.91
CA PRO A 170 5.65 -6.29 17.62
C PRO A 170 5.88 -6.38 19.13
N LYS A 171 5.51 -5.33 19.87
CA LYS A 171 5.59 -5.28 21.33
C LYS A 171 4.23 -4.93 21.90
N GLY A 172 3.88 -5.58 23.02
CA GLY A 172 2.63 -5.34 23.73
C GLY A 172 1.45 -6.19 23.22
N ARG A 173 0.39 -6.24 24.02
CA ARG A 173 -0.75 -7.15 23.85
C ARG A 173 -1.61 -6.90 22.60
N HIS A 174 -1.49 -5.71 21.99
CA HIS A 174 -2.24 -5.32 20.80
C HIS A 174 -1.38 -5.35 19.53
N SER A 175 -0.22 -6.00 19.56
CA SER A 175 0.70 -6.07 18.42
C SER A 175 1.10 -7.50 18.14
N GLY A 176 1.06 -7.91 16.87
CA GLY A 176 1.39 -9.26 16.42
C GLY A 176 0.43 -9.76 15.37
N TRP A 177 0.34 -11.08 15.25
CA TRP A 177 -0.58 -11.76 14.34
C TRP A 177 -1.82 -12.22 15.12
N PHE A 178 -2.99 -11.86 14.61
CA PHE A 178 -4.28 -12.22 15.20
C PHE A 178 -5.09 -13.04 14.20
N ASP A 179 -5.60 -14.18 14.64
CA ASP A 179 -6.49 -15.01 13.84
C ASP A 179 -7.88 -14.37 13.78
N ILE A 180 -8.35 -14.07 12.58
CA ILE A 180 -9.67 -13.46 12.34
C ILE A 180 -10.72 -14.47 11.86
N GLY A 181 -10.42 -15.77 11.95
CA GLY A 181 -11.25 -16.87 11.47
C GLY A 181 -10.69 -17.50 10.21
N GLY A 182 -9.62 -18.30 10.37
CA GLY A 182 -8.99 -19.06 9.28
C GLY A 182 -7.82 -18.39 8.58
N ARG A 183 -7.50 -17.14 8.90
CA ARG A 183 -6.27 -16.44 8.47
C ARG A 183 -5.84 -15.42 9.51
N ARG A 184 -4.54 -15.13 9.56
CA ARG A 184 -3.96 -14.19 10.53
C ARG A 184 -3.65 -12.86 9.86
N LEU A 185 -4.04 -11.79 10.52
CA LEU A 185 -3.67 -10.45 10.14
C LEU A 185 -2.66 -9.87 11.12
N PHE A 186 -1.71 -9.11 10.58
CA PHE A 186 -0.72 -8.42 11.37
C PHE A 186 -1.22 -7.04 11.79
N LEU A 187 -1.07 -6.73 13.07
CA LEU A 187 -1.39 -5.43 13.67
C LEU A 187 -0.19 -4.94 14.47
N ARG A 188 0.12 -3.67 14.37
CA ARG A 188 1.09 -2.97 15.21
C ARG A 188 0.44 -1.80 15.91
N CYS A 189 0.37 -1.85 17.24
CA CYS A 189 -0.07 -0.73 18.07
C CYS A 189 1.09 -0.22 18.93
N VAL A 190 1.21 1.10 19.02
CA VAL A 190 2.20 1.80 19.85
C VAL A 190 1.52 2.98 20.56
N GLY A 191 2.18 3.52 21.59
CA GLY A 191 1.61 4.59 22.40
C GLY A 191 0.49 4.10 23.33
N HIS A 192 -0.13 5.01 24.03
CA HIS A 192 -1.20 4.77 25.00
C HIS A 192 -2.18 5.95 25.03
N GLY A 193 -3.33 5.77 25.65
CA GLY A 193 -4.37 6.82 25.71
C GLY A 193 -5.53 6.59 24.74
N SER A 194 -6.43 7.56 24.67
CA SER A 194 -7.67 7.57 23.89
C SER A 194 -7.85 8.94 23.24
N PRO A 195 -8.52 9.03 22.07
CA PRO A 195 -8.98 7.91 21.24
C PRO A 195 -7.80 7.12 20.64
N THR A 196 -8.06 5.89 20.18
CA THR A 196 -7.06 5.14 19.40
C THR A 196 -7.11 5.60 17.95
N VAL A 197 -5.97 6.04 17.40
CA VAL A 197 -5.83 6.29 15.96
C VAL A 197 -5.59 4.96 15.24
N VAL A 198 -6.30 4.72 14.14
CA VAL A 198 -6.11 3.55 13.29
C VAL A 198 -5.70 4.04 11.90
N PHE A 199 -4.51 3.66 11.48
CA PHE A 199 -4.02 3.93 10.15
C PHE A 199 -4.53 2.90 9.16
N GLU A 200 -5.30 3.36 8.20
CA GLU A 200 -5.63 2.65 6.99
C GLU A 200 -4.51 2.89 5.96
N SER A 201 -3.40 2.17 6.12
CA SER A 201 -2.26 2.12 5.20
C SER A 201 -2.25 0.80 4.40
N HIS A 202 -1.43 0.70 3.36
CA HIS A 202 -1.30 -0.53 2.58
C HIS A 202 -0.65 -1.65 3.39
N VAL A 203 0.49 -1.33 3.98
CA VAL A 203 1.21 -2.16 4.96
C VAL A 203 1.62 -1.26 6.12
N SER A 204 1.75 -1.81 7.32
CA SER A 204 1.94 -1.00 8.52
C SER A 204 3.28 -0.27 8.58
N HIS A 205 4.23 -0.60 7.71
CA HIS A 205 5.50 0.11 7.66
C HIS A 205 5.47 1.39 6.79
N ASP A 206 4.49 1.55 5.91
CA ASP A 206 4.37 2.76 5.07
C ASP A 206 4.40 4.04 5.90
N TRP A 207 3.75 4.02 7.07
CA TRP A 207 3.63 5.18 7.95
C TRP A 207 4.36 5.00 9.29
N PHE A 208 5.45 4.23 9.30
CA PHE A 208 6.16 3.89 10.53
C PHE A 208 6.67 5.13 11.28
N ALA A 209 7.28 6.08 10.58
CA ALA A 209 7.79 7.33 11.17
C ALA A 209 6.63 8.16 11.77
N LEU A 210 5.56 8.34 11.01
CA LEU A 210 4.37 9.05 11.44
C LEU A 210 3.69 8.36 12.63
N GLN A 211 3.61 7.02 12.60
CA GLN A 211 3.04 6.23 13.71
C GLN A 211 3.80 6.46 15.02
N ASN A 212 5.14 6.53 14.96
CA ASN A 212 5.96 6.79 16.15
C ASN A 212 5.75 8.21 16.70
N GLN A 213 5.48 9.19 15.84
CA GLN A 213 5.15 10.56 16.26
C GLN A 213 3.77 10.66 16.90
N VAL A 214 2.74 10.04 16.30
CA VAL A 214 1.38 9.97 16.86
C VAL A 214 1.38 9.24 18.21
N ALA A 215 2.23 8.22 18.37
CA ALA A 215 2.37 7.46 19.61
C ALA A 215 2.80 8.31 20.83
N ARG A 216 3.33 9.51 20.61
CA ARG A 216 3.74 10.43 21.69
C ARG A 216 2.55 11.05 22.42
N PHE A 217 1.37 11.12 21.77
CA PHE A 217 0.21 11.80 22.36
C PHE A 217 -1.06 10.93 22.42
N THR A 218 -1.12 9.79 21.71
CA THR A 218 -2.23 8.83 21.81
C THR A 218 -1.80 7.43 21.39
N ARG A 219 -2.66 6.40 21.60
CA ARG A 219 -2.45 5.09 21.00
C ARG A 219 -2.69 5.17 19.50
N VAL A 220 -1.82 4.53 18.73
CA VAL A 220 -1.97 4.42 17.28
C VAL A 220 -1.68 3.01 16.83
N CYS A 221 -2.53 2.49 15.96
CA CYS A 221 -2.43 1.17 15.38
C CYS A 221 -2.36 1.26 13.85
N SER A 222 -1.54 0.43 13.24
CA SER A 222 -1.50 0.17 11.80
C SER A 222 -1.54 -1.32 11.54
N TRP A 223 -2.11 -1.74 10.43
CA TRP A 223 -2.26 -3.14 10.08
C TRP A 223 -1.86 -3.41 8.64
N ASP A 224 -1.48 -4.64 8.34
CA ASP A 224 -1.12 -5.03 6.99
C ASP A 224 -2.36 -5.60 6.30
N HIS A 225 -2.77 -4.98 5.19
CA HIS A 225 -3.79 -5.56 4.32
C HIS A 225 -3.26 -6.86 3.72
N PRO A 226 -4.12 -7.88 3.55
CA PRO A 226 -3.73 -9.14 2.89
C PRO A 226 -3.31 -8.85 1.44
N SER A 227 -2.03 -8.79 1.18
CA SER A 227 -1.49 -8.44 -0.14
C SER A 227 -0.07 -8.95 -0.30
N GLY A 228 0.14 -9.87 -1.23
CA GLY A 228 1.46 -10.29 -1.70
C GLY A 228 2.59 -10.45 -0.67
N PRO A 229 3.82 -10.54 -1.16
CA PRO A 229 5.00 -10.74 -0.29
C PRO A 229 5.37 -9.55 0.61
N TRP A 230 4.88 -8.34 0.34
CA TRP A 230 5.15 -7.16 1.18
C TRP A 230 4.36 -7.14 2.49
N SER A 231 3.26 -7.88 2.57
CA SER A 231 2.40 -7.94 3.75
C SER A 231 2.81 -9.06 4.70
N ARG A 232 2.82 -8.78 5.98
CA ARG A 232 2.95 -9.79 7.06
C ARG A 232 1.65 -10.53 7.35
N SER A 233 0.51 -10.02 6.88
CA SER A 233 -0.78 -10.68 6.98
C SER A 233 -0.86 -11.88 6.03
N ASP A 234 -1.60 -12.92 6.43
CA ASP A 234 -1.85 -14.05 5.54
C ASP A 234 -2.64 -13.56 4.30
N PRO A 235 -2.33 -14.07 3.10
CA PRO A 235 -3.01 -13.62 1.89
C PRO A 235 -4.50 -13.95 1.93
N ALA A 236 -5.31 -13.11 1.31
CA ALA A 236 -6.71 -13.40 1.01
C ALA A 236 -6.83 -14.06 -0.36
N THR A 237 -7.89 -14.82 -0.56
CA THR A 237 -8.21 -15.46 -1.85
C THR A 237 -9.20 -14.62 -2.63
N GLY A 238 -8.94 -14.44 -3.92
CA GLY A 238 -9.82 -13.78 -4.88
C GLY A 238 -9.98 -12.27 -4.68
N PRO A 239 -10.80 -11.65 -5.55
CA PRO A 239 -11.07 -10.22 -5.51
C PRO A 239 -11.70 -9.78 -4.19
N ARG A 240 -11.25 -8.61 -3.71
CA ARG A 240 -11.68 -8.03 -2.45
C ARG A 240 -12.37 -6.69 -2.68
N THR A 241 -13.34 -6.38 -1.85
CA THR A 241 -14.05 -5.10 -1.86
C THR A 241 -13.84 -4.34 -0.55
N ALA A 242 -14.28 -3.09 -0.51
CA ALA A 242 -14.25 -2.29 0.71
C ALA A 242 -14.96 -2.98 1.90
N ARG A 243 -16.04 -3.73 1.66
CA ARG A 243 -16.74 -4.48 2.72
C ARG A 243 -15.87 -5.56 3.33
N ASP A 244 -15.10 -6.26 2.50
CA ASP A 244 -14.20 -7.30 2.97
C ASP A 244 -13.07 -6.72 3.83
N ILE A 245 -12.52 -5.58 3.39
CA ILE A 245 -11.47 -4.86 4.12
C ILE A 245 -12.00 -4.35 5.47
N VAL A 246 -13.17 -3.73 5.46
CA VAL A 246 -13.81 -3.19 6.68
C VAL A 246 -14.18 -4.29 7.67
N ALA A 247 -14.68 -5.44 7.18
CA ALA A 247 -14.97 -6.60 8.03
C ALA A 247 -13.71 -7.18 8.66
N ASP A 248 -12.62 -7.27 7.91
CA ASP A 248 -11.32 -7.70 8.39
C ASP A 248 -10.81 -6.79 9.50
N LEU A 249 -10.77 -5.48 9.26
CA LEU A 249 -10.30 -4.51 10.26
C LEU A 249 -11.17 -4.56 11.52
N HIS A 250 -12.49 -4.59 11.38
CA HIS A 250 -13.39 -4.69 12.52
C HIS A 250 -13.11 -5.95 13.36
N THR A 251 -12.97 -7.10 12.70
CA THR A 251 -12.66 -8.36 13.36
C THR A 251 -11.29 -8.30 14.03
N LEU A 252 -10.28 -7.78 13.34
CA LEU A 252 -8.91 -7.62 13.84
C LEU A 252 -8.87 -6.79 15.12
N LEU A 253 -9.48 -5.59 15.10
CA LEU A 253 -9.51 -4.70 16.27
C LEU A 253 -10.22 -5.36 17.46
N ARG A 254 -11.29 -6.11 17.20
CA ARG A 254 -12.04 -6.85 18.24
C ARG A 254 -11.21 -8.00 18.83
N VAL A 255 -10.59 -8.86 18.01
CA VAL A 255 -9.80 -10.01 18.51
C VAL A 255 -8.50 -9.56 19.17
N ALA A 256 -7.88 -8.49 18.69
CA ALA A 256 -6.73 -7.85 19.30
C ALA A 256 -7.10 -7.05 20.56
N ARG A 257 -8.39 -6.91 20.87
CA ARG A 257 -8.93 -6.12 21.99
C ARG A 257 -8.40 -4.69 22.03
N VAL A 258 -8.31 -4.06 20.85
CA VAL A 258 -7.90 -2.66 20.73
C VAL A 258 -9.01 -1.77 21.29
N PRO A 259 -8.74 -0.93 22.29
CA PRO A 259 -9.79 -0.08 22.85
C PRO A 259 -10.15 1.06 21.92
N GLY A 260 -11.45 1.29 21.72
CA GLY A 260 -12.00 2.48 21.08
C GLY A 260 -12.23 3.64 22.08
N PRO A 261 -12.84 4.77 21.63
CA PRO A 261 -13.28 4.99 20.27
C PRO A 261 -12.09 5.20 19.31
N TYR A 262 -12.36 5.08 18.00
CA TYR A 262 -11.32 5.19 16.96
C TYR A 262 -11.35 6.53 16.24
N VAL A 263 -10.18 7.06 15.91
CA VAL A 263 -9.96 8.05 14.86
C VAL A 263 -9.33 7.31 13.69
N LEU A 264 -10.02 7.27 12.54
CA LEU A 264 -9.49 6.60 11.35
C LEU A 264 -8.76 7.61 10.48
N ALA A 265 -7.54 7.28 10.07
CA ALA A 265 -6.74 8.07 9.14
C ALA A 265 -6.45 7.23 7.89
N GLY A 266 -6.99 7.66 6.74
CA GLY A 266 -6.93 6.90 5.49
C GLY A 266 -6.47 7.74 4.31
N HIS A 267 -5.45 7.23 3.59
CA HIS A 267 -4.91 7.83 2.37
C HIS A 267 -5.47 7.14 1.12
N SER A 268 -5.81 7.93 0.08
CA SER A 268 -6.21 7.38 -1.22
C SER A 268 -7.44 6.44 -1.10
N ASN A 269 -7.38 5.24 -1.64
CA ASN A 269 -8.43 4.21 -1.52
C ASN A 269 -8.72 3.82 -0.05
N ARG A 270 -7.78 4.03 0.88
CA ARG A 270 -7.97 3.70 2.30
C ARG A 270 -8.88 4.70 3.00
N GLY A 271 -8.92 5.95 2.51
CA GLY A 271 -9.94 6.91 2.93
C GLY A 271 -11.36 6.44 2.60
N LEU A 272 -11.54 5.78 1.45
CA LEU A 272 -12.81 5.15 1.08
C LEU A 272 -13.23 4.05 2.08
N PHE A 273 -12.26 3.23 2.56
CA PHE A 273 -12.53 2.20 3.57
C PHE A 273 -12.83 2.80 4.94
N SER A 274 -12.13 3.87 5.32
CA SER A 274 -12.42 4.64 6.54
C SER A 274 -13.85 5.19 6.55
N LEU A 275 -14.32 5.72 5.43
CA LEU A 275 -15.70 6.20 5.26
C LEU A 275 -16.70 5.06 5.41
N LEU A 276 -16.45 3.91 4.76
CA LEU A 276 -17.33 2.74 4.87
C LEU A 276 -17.34 2.18 6.30
N TYR A 277 -16.19 2.14 6.96
CA TYR A 277 -16.11 1.71 8.35
C TYR A 277 -16.94 2.62 9.28
N ALA A 278 -16.77 3.94 9.15
CA ALA A 278 -17.50 4.92 9.95
C ALA A 278 -19.02 4.85 9.73
N SER A 279 -19.47 4.62 8.50
CA SER A 279 -20.89 4.42 8.17
C SER A 279 -21.43 3.08 8.69
N THR A 280 -20.59 2.02 8.69
CA THR A 280 -21.01 0.67 9.11
C THR A 280 -20.98 0.50 10.64
N TYR A 281 -19.98 1.08 11.30
CA TYR A 281 -19.77 0.99 12.76
C TYR A 281 -19.75 2.38 13.44
N PRO A 282 -20.81 3.19 13.32
CA PRO A 282 -20.80 4.60 13.70
C PRO A 282 -20.56 4.84 15.20
N ARG A 283 -20.80 3.84 16.07
CA ARG A 283 -20.54 3.95 17.51
C ARG A 283 -19.08 3.76 17.88
N GLN A 284 -18.26 3.22 16.96
CA GLN A 284 -16.85 2.94 17.21
C GLN A 284 -15.94 4.06 16.71
N VAL A 285 -16.42 4.93 15.82
CA VAL A 285 -15.62 6.00 15.21
C VAL A 285 -15.99 7.33 15.82
N ALA A 286 -14.98 8.05 16.31
CA ALA A 286 -15.11 9.36 16.94
C ALA A 286 -14.51 10.48 16.09
N GLY A 287 -13.74 10.18 15.04
CA GLY A 287 -13.17 11.18 14.14
C GLY A 287 -12.55 10.57 12.90
N LEU A 288 -12.33 11.40 11.87
CA LEU A 288 -11.76 10.99 10.59
C LEU A 288 -10.67 11.98 10.13
N VAL A 289 -9.61 11.44 9.54
CA VAL A 289 -8.62 12.19 8.74
C VAL A 289 -8.55 11.54 7.36
N LEU A 290 -9.05 12.23 6.35
CA LEU A 290 -9.06 11.79 4.96
C LEU A 290 -7.91 12.48 4.22
N ILE A 291 -6.96 11.69 3.72
CA ILE A 291 -5.73 12.18 3.13
C ILE A 291 -5.76 11.86 1.64
N ASP A 292 -6.00 12.87 0.83
CA ASP A 292 -6.21 12.79 -0.62
C ASP A 292 -7.06 11.57 -1.01
N ALA A 293 -8.17 11.41 -0.29
CA ALA A 293 -8.97 10.20 -0.26
C ALA A 293 -9.83 10.05 -1.52
N VAL A 294 -9.99 8.81 -2.00
CA VAL A 294 -10.89 8.52 -3.11
C VAL A 294 -12.33 8.73 -2.69
N HIS A 295 -13.02 9.62 -3.43
CA HIS A 295 -14.45 9.87 -3.22
C HIS A 295 -15.29 8.69 -3.73
N PRO A 296 -16.39 8.29 -3.02
CA PRO A 296 -17.21 7.15 -3.41
C PRO A 296 -17.88 7.22 -4.81
N ALA A 297 -17.81 8.36 -5.47
CA ALA A 297 -18.31 8.56 -6.85
C ALA A 297 -17.19 8.87 -7.86
N TYR A 298 -15.91 8.75 -7.48
CA TYR A 298 -14.79 9.21 -8.32
C TYR A 298 -14.80 8.53 -9.70
N ARG A 299 -14.73 7.21 -9.77
CA ARG A 299 -14.71 6.50 -11.07
C ARG A 299 -15.96 6.70 -11.89
N LYS A 300 -17.13 6.74 -11.22
CA LYS A 300 -18.40 7.03 -11.91
C LYS A 300 -18.40 8.41 -12.58
N ARG A 301 -17.90 9.44 -11.88
CA ARG A 301 -17.83 10.81 -12.42
C ARG A 301 -16.74 10.97 -13.45
N THR A 302 -15.59 10.31 -13.26
CA THR A 302 -14.51 10.25 -14.25
C THR A 302 -15.02 9.64 -15.57
N LEU A 303 -15.73 8.52 -15.50
CA LEU A 303 -16.35 7.93 -16.69
C LEU A 303 -17.34 8.88 -17.36
N ALA A 304 -18.19 9.57 -16.59
CA ALA A 304 -19.13 10.53 -17.14
C ALA A 304 -18.44 11.73 -17.80
N MET A 305 -17.36 12.21 -17.22
CA MET A 305 -16.55 13.32 -17.74
C MET A 305 -15.88 12.96 -19.07
N PHE A 306 -15.28 11.78 -19.16
CA PHE A 306 -14.56 11.37 -20.37
C PHE A 306 -15.45 10.90 -21.53
N LYS A 307 -16.67 10.47 -21.25
CA LYS A 307 -17.59 9.93 -22.26
C LYS A 307 -17.77 10.84 -23.49
N PRO A 308 -18.02 12.16 -23.34
CA PRO A 308 -18.15 13.06 -24.50
C PRO A 308 -16.82 13.47 -25.13
N LEU A 309 -15.67 13.20 -24.49
CA LEU A 309 -14.35 13.65 -24.90
C LEU A 309 -13.56 12.59 -25.69
N LEU A 310 -13.96 11.32 -25.60
CA LEU A 310 -13.23 10.20 -26.20
C LEU A 310 -14.00 9.60 -27.38
N PRO A 311 -13.30 9.15 -28.44
CA PRO A 311 -13.93 8.34 -29.49
C PRO A 311 -14.60 7.09 -28.89
N PRO A 312 -15.70 6.56 -29.50
CA PRO A 312 -16.49 5.48 -28.93
C PRO A 312 -15.68 4.22 -28.56
N GLU A 313 -14.73 3.82 -29.42
CA GLU A 313 -13.87 2.66 -29.21
C GLU A 313 -12.85 2.89 -28.09
N VAL A 314 -12.29 4.10 -27.96
CA VAL A 314 -11.38 4.49 -26.88
C VAL A 314 -12.15 4.59 -25.57
N TRP A 315 -13.35 5.16 -25.60
CA TRP A 315 -14.24 5.24 -24.45
C TRP A 315 -14.58 3.84 -23.89
N GLU A 316 -14.94 2.90 -24.75
CA GLU A 316 -15.32 1.57 -24.30
C GLU A 316 -14.13 0.83 -23.65
N ALA A 317 -12.91 0.93 -24.23
CA ALA A 317 -11.70 0.38 -23.66
C ALA A 317 -11.37 1.03 -22.29
N PHE A 318 -11.47 2.36 -22.20
CA PHE A 318 -11.26 3.11 -20.95
C PHE A 318 -12.28 2.72 -19.88
N ARG A 319 -13.57 2.58 -20.26
CA ARG A 319 -14.63 2.15 -19.35
C ARG A 319 -14.36 0.76 -18.79
N GLN A 320 -14.05 -0.20 -19.66
CA GLN A 320 -13.76 -1.58 -19.26
C GLN A 320 -12.57 -1.63 -18.30
N GLN A 321 -11.50 -0.93 -18.61
CA GLN A 321 -10.30 -0.86 -17.76
C GLN A 321 -10.60 -0.20 -16.41
N THR A 322 -11.35 0.90 -16.39
CA THR A 322 -11.74 1.62 -15.15
C THR A 322 -12.59 0.74 -14.21
N MET A 323 -13.39 -0.15 -14.78
CA MET A 323 -14.27 -1.04 -14.02
C MET A 323 -13.64 -2.40 -13.71
N ALA A 324 -12.51 -2.72 -14.31
CA ALA A 324 -11.85 -4.01 -14.13
C ALA A 324 -11.27 -4.18 -12.72
N VAL A 325 -11.32 -5.41 -12.23
CA VAL A 325 -10.52 -5.84 -11.09
C VAL A 325 -9.10 -6.06 -11.60
N PRO A 326 -8.08 -5.49 -10.95
CA PRO A 326 -6.71 -5.69 -11.36
C PRO A 326 -6.34 -7.19 -11.38
N HIS A 327 -5.54 -7.58 -12.35
CA HIS A 327 -5.02 -8.94 -12.42
C HIS A 327 -4.17 -9.25 -11.17
N ARG A 328 -4.28 -10.47 -10.61
CA ARG A 328 -3.61 -10.85 -9.35
C ARG A 328 -2.08 -10.69 -9.36
N LEU A 329 -1.47 -10.79 -10.52
CA LEU A 329 -0.01 -10.62 -10.67
C LEU A 329 0.41 -9.15 -10.71
N ILE A 330 -0.50 -8.24 -11.09
CA ILE A 330 -0.29 -6.80 -11.10
C ILE A 330 -0.61 -6.22 -9.71
N ASP A 331 -1.78 -6.59 -9.17
CA ASP A 331 -2.18 -6.21 -7.81
C ASP A 331 -2.58 -7.47 -7.02
N PRO A 332 -1.69 -8.02 -6.18
CA PRO A 332 -2.00 -9.19 -5.36
C PRO A 332 -3.22 -9.04 -4.44
N LYS A 333 -3.65 -7.79 -4.19
CA LYS A 333 -4.87 -7.51 -3.40
C LYS A 333 -6.14 -7.79 -4.19
N GLN A 334 -6.06 -7.73 -5.51
CA GLN A 334 -7.21 -7.83 -6.42
C GLN A 334 -8.37 -6.94 -5.97
N LEU A 335 -8.08 -5.68 -5.64
CA LEU A 335 -9.07 -4.78 -5.06
C LEU A 335 -10.07 -4.30 -6.11
N ASP A 336 -11.32 -4.73 -5.99
CA ASP A 336 -12.43 -4.23 -6.81
C ASP A 336 -12.87 -2.84 -6.30
N ILE A 337 -12.19 -1.82 -6.80
CA ILE A 337 -12.47 -0.44 -6.40
C ILE A 337 -13.81 0.06 -6.96
N TRP A 338 -14.21 -0.37 -8.14
CA TRP A 338 -15.52 -0.01 -8.69
C TRP A 338 -16.67 -0.43 -7.77
N THR A 339 -16.66 -1.69 -7.35
CA THR A 339 -17.64 -2.19 -6.38
C THR A 339 -17.48 -1.52 -5.01
N SER A 340 -16.26 -1.25 -4.58
CA SER A 340 -15.95 -0.58 -3.32
C SER A 340 -16.53 0.83 -3.23
N GLU A 341 -16.36 1.64 -4.29
CA GLU A 341 -16.99 2.97 -4.37
C GLU A 341 -18.50 2.89 -4.29
N ARG A 342 -19.12 1.95 -5.02
CA ARG A 342 -20.56 1.73 -4.97
C ARG A 342 -21.04 1.31 -3.59
N GLN A 343 -20.34 0.40 -2.93
CA GLN A 343 -20.65 -0.06 -1.57
C GLN A 343 -20.62 1.10 -0.58
N THR A 344 -19.56 1.92 -0.63
CA THR A 344 -19.39 3.07 0.27
C THR A 344 -20.46 4.14 0.02
N ARG A 345 -20.74 4.46 -1.24
CA ARG A 345 -21.81 5.41 -1.59
C ARG A 345 -23.18 4.97 -1.08
N VAL A 346 -23.52 3.69 -1.27
CA VAL A 346 -24.78 3.12 -0.76
C VAL A 346 -24.83 3.10 0.76
N ALA A 347 -23.71 2.80 1.43
CA ALA A 347 -23.65 2.84 2.88
C ALA A 347 -23.89 4.26 3.42
N LEU A 348 -23.17 5.24 2.89
CA LEU A 348 -23.31 6.66 3.30
C LEU A 348 -24.72 7.23 3.04
N SER A 349 -25.40 6.79 1.95
CA SER A 349 -26.78 7.22 1.70
C SER A 349 -27.80 6.63 2.68
N ARG A 350 -27.53 5.44 3.21
CA ARG A 350 -28.40 4.75 4.19
C ARG A 350 -28.07 5.09 5.64
N SER A 351 -26.81 5.32 5.92
CA SER A 351 -26.28 5.66 7.24
C SER A 351 -25.23 6.75 7.07
N PRO A 352 -25.67 8.02 6.97
CA PRO A 352 -24.77 9.18 6.91
C PRO A 352 -23.82 9.20 8.12
N LEU A 353 -22.69 9.84 7.96
CA LEU A 353 -21.73 10.03 9.06
C LEU A 353 -22.39 10.83 10.17
N ARG A 354 -22.17 10.41 11.40
CA ARG A 354 -22.56 11.19 12.58
C ARG A 354 -21.71 12.45 12.68
N PRO A 355 -22.22 13.52 13.33
CA PRO A 355 -21.37 14.65 13.69
C PRO A 355 -20.13 14.17 14.44
N MET A 356 -18.94 14.47 13.92
CA MET A 356 -17.65 14.14 14.51
C MET A 356 -16.55 15.04 13.92
N PRO A 357 -15.39 15.18 14.57
CA PRO A 357 -14.23 15.83 13.97
C PRO A 357 -13.81 15.17 12.66
N LEU A 358 -13.72 15.94 11.59
CA LEU A 358 -13.27 15.52 10.27
C LEU A 358 -12.27 16.52 9.68
N VAL A 359 -11.11 16.04 9.27
CA VAL A 359 -10.14 16.81 8.46
C VAL A 359 -9.97 16.12 7.11
N VAL A 360 -10.03 16.91 6.03
CA VAL A 360 -9.73 16.47 4.67
C VAL A 360 -8.48 17.20 4.19
N LEU A 361 -7.42 16.46 3.90
CA LEU A 361 -6.20 16.97 3.27
C LEU A 361 -6.27 16.60 1.79
N THR A 362 -6.05 17.57 0.92
CA THR A 362 -6.13 17.39 -0.55
C THR A 362 -4.84 17.85 -1.18
N ARG A 363 -4.32 17.09 -2.14
CA ARG A 363 -3.16 17.50 -2.93
C ARG A 363 -3.37 18.84 -3.62
N GLY A 364 -2.30 19.63 -3.73
CA GLY A 364 -2.28 20.90 -4.46
C GLY A 364 -1.71 20.83 -5.87
N HIS A 365 -1.07 19.69 -6.20
CA HIS A 365 -0.45 19.46 -7.51
C HIS A 365 -0.96 18.15 -8.12
N PRO A 366 -1.14 18.09 -9.46
CA PRO A 366 -1.49 16.86 -10.14
C PRO A 366 -0.34 15.84 -10.04
N ASP A 367 -0.69 14.55 -9.93
CA ASP A 367 0.31 13.46 -9.89
C ASP A 367 1.11 13.36 -11.19
N VAL A 368 0.50 13.74 -12.30
CA VAL A 368 1.12 13.74 -13.64
C VAL A 368 0.88 15.07 -14.31
N PRO A 369 1.85 15.96 -14.29
CA PRO A 369 1.77 17.19 -15.04
C PRO A 369 1.83 16.90 -16.56
N GLY A 370 1.03 17.65 -17.34
CA GLY A 370 1.17 17.72 -18.81
C GLY A 370 0.43 16.66 -19.63
N GLY A 371 -0.42 15.82 -19.03
CA GLY A 371 -1.29 14.91 -19.79
C GLY A 371 -2.53 15.60 -20.38
N PRO A 372 -3.17 15.02 -21.42
CA PRO A 372 -4.44 15.51 -21.91
C PRO A 372 -5.49 15.40 -20.79
N PHE A 373 -6.32 16.43 -20.66
CA PHE A 373 -7.42 16.49 -19.69
C PHE A 373 -6.99 16.56 -18.20
N VAL A 374 -5.72 16.86 -17.89
CA VAL A 374 -5.26 17.02 -16.50
C VAL A 374 -6.06 18.07 -15.74
N GLU A 375 -6.30 19.22 -16.36
CA GLU A 375 -7.08 20.28 -15.73
C GLU A 375 -8.51 19.83 -15.36
N GLN A 376 -9.17 19.11 -16.25
CA GLN A 376 -10.52 18.60 -16.02
C GLN A 376 -10.52 17.54 -14.89
N GLN A 377 -9.50 16.69 -14.87
CA GLN A 377 -9.36 15.67 -13.83
C GLN A 377 -9.10 16.29 -12.46
N GLU A 378 -8.20 17.27 -12.39
CA GLU A 378 -7.89 17.96 -11.14
C GLU A 378 -9.08 18.80 -10.66
N ALA A 379 -9.81 19.46 -11.56
CA ALA A 379 -11.04 20.17 -11.22
C ALA A 379 -12.09 19.22 -10.62
N LEU A 380 -12.27 18.02 -11.23
CA LEU A 380 -13.15 16.98 -10.71
C LEU A 380 -12.66 16.48 -9.36
N TRP A 381 -11.35 16.19 -9.23
CA TRP A 381 -10.76 15.73 -7.98
C TRP A 381 -11.02 16.73 -6.85
N LEU A 382 -10.67 17.99 -7.05
CA LEU A 382 -10.87 19.06 -6.07
C LEU A 382 -12.34 19.25 -5.70
N GLN A 383 -13.26 19.16 -6.67
CA GLN A 383 -14.69 19.17 -6.40
C GLN A 383 -15.08 18.03 -5.47
N LEU A 384 -14.62 16.82 -5.74
CA LEU A 384 -14.92 15.64 -4.95
C LEU A 384 -14.34 15.71 -3.53
N GLN A 385 -13.15 16.31 -3.36
CA GLN A 385 -12.56 16.54 -2.05
C GLN A 385 -13.39 17.55 -1.22
N ARG A 386 -13.90 18.60 -1.86
CA ARG A 386 -14.86 19.54 -1.21
C ARG A 386 -16.14 18.82 -0.76
N GLU A 387 -16.64 17.90 -1.56
CA GLU A 387 -17.81 17.08 -1.20
C GLU A 387 -17.51 16.13 -0.02
N LEU A 388 -16.30 15.56 0.06
CA LEU A 388 -15.87 14.80 1.24
C LEU A 388 -15.86 15.68 2.50
N ALA A 389 -15.39 16.91 2.40
CA ALA A 389 -15.39 17.85 3.51
C ALA A 389 -16.82 18.25 3.94
N GLN A 390 -17.79 18.16 3.06
CA GLN A 390 -19.20 18.46 3.35
C GLN A 390 -19.97 17.28 4.00
N LEU A 391 -19.35 16.10 4.12
CA LEU A 391 -20.00 14.94 4.74
C LEU A 391 -20.34 15.15 6.21
N VAL A 392 -19.60 16.02 6.89
CA VAL A 392 -19.84 16.38 8.29
C VAL A 392 -19.79 17.91 8.41
N PRO A 393 -20.81 18.56 9.00
CA PRO A 393 -20.76 20.00 9.28
C PRO A 393 -19.58 20.36 10.20
N GLY A 394 -18.92 21.48 9.92
CA GLY A 394 -17.77 21.93 10.69
C GLY A 394 -16.47 21.15 10.46
N SER A 395 -16.37 20.42 9.36
CA SER A 395 -15.11 19.77 8.96
C SER A 395 -14.11 20.81 8.43
N ARG A 396 -12.81 20.52 8.60
CA ARG A 396 -11.73 21.32 8.03
C ARG A 396 -11.24 20.71 6.72
N HIS A 397 -11.12 21.53 5.68
CA HIS A 397 -10.55 21.16 4.39
C HIS A 397 -9.26 21.95 4.14
N VAL A 398 -8.17 21.26 3.88
CA VAL A 398 -6.85 21.86 3.60
C VAL A 398 -6.36 21.38 2.24
N ILE A 399 -6.06 22.31 1.35
CA ILE A 399 -5.34 22.04 0.10
C ILE A 399 -3.85 22.19 0.42
N THR A 400 -3.08 21.12 0.23
CA THR A 400 -1.65 21.07 0.54
C THR A 400 -0.82 21.61 -0.62
N GLN A 401 0.50 21.67 -0.43
CA GLN A 401 1.46 21.99 -1.51
C GLN A 401 2.18 20.75 -2.03
N SER A 402 1.60 19.56 -1.82
CA SER A 402 2.15 18.27 -2.23
C SER A 402 1.33 17.64 -3.35
N GLY A 403 1.86 16.60 -3.95
CA GLY A 403 1.16 15.65 -4.80
C GLY A 403 0.29 14.69 -3.98
N HIS A 404 -0.01 13.54 -4.57
CA HIS A 404 -0.86 12.51 -3.94
C HIS A 404 -0.27 11.94 -2.63
N ASN A 405 1.06 11.85 -2.56
CA ASN A 405 1.76 11.26 -1.41
C ASN A 405 1.98 12.25 -0.27
N ILE A 406 0.91 12.94 0.17
CA ILE A 406 0.95 13.89 1.29
C ILE A 406 1.67 13.32 2.54
N PRO A 407 1.48 12.04 2.92
CA PRO A 407 2.17 11.49 4.09
C PRO A 407 3.70 11.45 3.99
N ASP A 408 4.24 11.41 2.77
CA ASP A 408 5.69 11.38 2.53
C ASP A 408 6.23 12.78 2.27
N GLU A 409 5.48 13.62 1.55
CA GLU A 409 5.92 14.96 1.13
C GLU A 409 5.71 16.02 2.22
N GLN A 410 4.63 15.90 2.98
CA GLN A 410 4.27 16.83 4.07
C GLN A 410 3.74 16.07 5.31
N PRO A 411 4.56 15.19 5.93
CA PRO A 411 4.13 14.35 7.05
C PRO A 411 3.68 15.14 8.27
N GLU A 412 4.20 16.33 8.49
CA GLU A 412 3.80 17.24 9.58
C GLU A 412 2.35 17.71 9.44
N LEU A 413 1.86 17.97 8.23
CA LEU A 413 0.45 18.33 8.02
C LEU A 413 -0.48 17.18 8.39
N VAL A 414 -0.07 15.93 8.06
CA VAL A 414 -0.83 14.74 8.44
C VAL A 414 -0.81 14.55 9.96
N LEU A 415 0.35 14.76 10.59
CA LEU A 415 0.51 14.67 12.05
C LEU A 415 -0.37 15.69 12.76
N ASP A 416 -0.38 16.93 12.29
CA ASP A 416 -1.18 18.03 12.86
C ASP A 416 -2.68 17.77 12.67
N ALA A 417 -3.11 17.33 11.49
CA ALA A 417 -4.50 16.94 11.25
C ALA A 417 -4.97 15.82 12.20
N ILE A 418 -4.13 14.81 12.44
CA ILE A 418 -4.43 13.73 13.39
C ILE A 418 -4.51 14.29 14.82
N ARG A 419 -3.56 15.16 15.20
CA ARG A 419 -3.53 15.76 16.53
C ARG A 419 -4.79 16.58 16.80
N ASP A 420 -5.19 17.41 15.84
CA ASP A 420 -6.37 18.28 15.96
C ASP A 420 -7.65 17.46 16.13
N VAL A 421 -7.82 16.38 15.30
CA VAL A 421 -8.96 15.47 15.45
C VAL A 421 -8.94 14.75 16.81
N VAL A 422 -7.78 14.29 17.29
CA VAL A 422 -7.65 13.65 18.61
C VAL A 422 -8.00 14.62 19.74
N LEU A 423 -7.56 15.87 19.66
CA LEU A 423 -7.85 16.89 20.67
C LEU A 423 -9.34 17.27 20.64
N ALA A 424 -9.94 17.48 19.47
CA ALA A 424 -11.36 17.75 19.34
C ALA A 424 -12.22 16.61 19.89
N VAL A 425 -11.86 15.33 19.62
CA VAL A 425 -12.54 14.16 20.21
C VAL A 425 -12.45 14.17 21.74
N ARG A 426 -11.31 14.57 22.32
CA ARG A 426 -11.14 14.65 23.78
C ARG A 426 -11.93 15.78 24.41
N ALA A 427 -12.06 16.89 23.72
CA ALA A 427 -12.85 18.04 24.14
C ALA A 427 -14.37 17.82 23.98
N GLY A 428 -14.77 16.84 23.14
CA GLY A 428 -16.17 16.66 22.71
C GLY A 428 -16.62 17.69 21.66
N ASP A 429 -15.66 18.32 20.97
CA ASP A 429 -15.85 19.41 20.02
C ASP A 429 -15.65 18.94 18.56
N LEU A 430 -16.01 19.81 17.61
CA LEU A 430 -15.59 19.71 16.22
C LEU A 430 -14.23 20.36 16.05
N VAL A 431 -13.52 20.07 14.94
CA VAL A 431 -12.19 20.62 14.67
C VAL A 431 -12.30 22.15 14.46
N PRO A 432 -11.47 22.97 15.09
CA PRO A 432 -11.40 24.41 14.79
C PRO A 432 -11.07 24.67 13.32
N HIS A 433 -11.67 25.70 12.73
CA HIS A 433 -11.43 26.12 11.34
C HIS A 433 -10.04 26.68 11.11
#